data_6ab0ac04e080f0d55a78ee931ff47b0d
#
_entry.id   6ab0ac04e080f0d55a78ee931ff47b0d
#
_cell.length_a   1.000
_cell.length_b   1.000
_cell.length_c   1.000
_cell.angle_alpha   90.00
_cell.angle_beta   90.00
_cell.angle_gamma   90.00
#
_symmetry.space_group_name_H-M   'P 1'
#
loop_
_entity.id
_entity.type
_entity.pdbx_description
1 polymer ?
#
loop_
_entity_poly.entity_id
_entity_poly.type
_entity_poly.pdbx_seq_one_letter_code
_entity_poly.pdbx_strand_id
1 'polypeptide(L)'
;MKHSKHRLAAILIGIGMLFSASASVHAQSQWVDKVTLYFPNRVLDLLDVFSLNIGVGLTAHASLRATHELEIGGGIATTAQMVKDYNRQYGFASRNGYYSGAGPFVSTNMERRPAVLLAKEYWWDKDGLVSPSDEIFLPKEGAYDFWEIGGSLGLGVIEADVSIHPVEILDAVLGFFFIDITDDDLTFENFR
;
A
#
# COMPACT_ATOMS: atom_id res chain seq x y z
N MET A 1 -22.89 41.15 -40.59
CA MET A 1 -22.45 40.81 -39.21
C MET A 1 -23.31 39.78 -38.49
N LYS A 2 -24.51 39.40 -38.93
CA LYS A 2 -25.40 38.44 -38.23
C LYS A 2 -24.97 36.97 -38.35
N HIS A 3 -24.36 36.55 -39.48
CA HIS A 3 -23.95 35.15 -39.76
C HIS A 3 -22.72 34.67 -38.98
N SER A 4 -21.87 35.56 -38.44
CA SER A 4 -20.68 35.25 -37.67
C SER A 4 -21.00 34.63 -36.28
N LYS A 5 -22.05 35.15 -35.62
CA LYS A 5 -22.44 34.73 -34.29
C LYS A 5 -23.00 33.28 -34.27
N HIS A 6 -23.74 32.89 -35.30
CA HIS A 6 -24.29 31.52 -35.40
C HIS A 6 -23.21 30.47 -35.68
N ARG A 7 -22.15 30.84 -36.41
CA ARG A 7 -21.02 29.95 -36.67
C ARG A 7 -20.18 29.73 -35.41
N LEU A 8 -19.98 30.78 -34.61
CA LEU A 8 -19.26 30.67 -33.35
C LEU A 8 -20.01 29.81 -32.31
N ALA A 9 -21.33 29.99 -32.22
CA ALA A 9 -22.18 29.19 -31.36
C ALA A 9 -22.19 27.70 -31.76
N ALA A 10 -22.23 27.38 -33.03
CA ALA A 10 -22.18 26.02 -33.55
C ALA A 10 -20.83 25.33 -33.23
N ILE A 11 -19.72 26.08 -33.32
CA ILE A 11 -18.39 25.56 -33.00
C ILE A 11 -18.28 25.28 -31.49
N LEU A 12 -18.76 26.17 -30.65
CA LEU A 12 -18.75 26.00 -29.19
C LEU A 12 -19.61 24.81 -28.73
N ILE A 13 -20.77 24.62 -29.36
CA ILE A 13 -21.64 23.45 -29.09
C ILE A 13 -20.96 22.17 -29.56
N GLY A 14 -20.31 22.16 -30.73
CA GLY A 14 -19.55 21.02 -31.24
C GLY A 14 -18.39 20.61 -30.34
N ILE A 15 -17.65 21.60 -29.84
CA ILE A 15 -16.55 21.36 -28.87
C ILE A 15 -17.12 20.83 -27.56
N GLY A 16 -18.21 21.39 -27.05
CA GLY A 16 -18.87 20.93 -25.85
C GLY A 16 -19.36 19.47 -25.95
N MET A 17 -19.87 19.06 -27.10
CA MET A 17 -20.29 17.66 -27.35
C MET A 17 -19.09 16.70 -27.44
N LEU A 18 -17.96 17.14 -27.98
CA LEU A 18 -16.74 16.33 -28.02
C LEU A 18 -16.16 16.09 -26.62
N PHE A 19 -16.17 17.09 -25.76
CA PHE A 19 -15.74 16.95 -24.36
C PHE A 19 -16.69 16.08 -23.54
N SER A 20 -18.00 16.19 -23.74
CA SER A 20 -18.97 15.33 -23.07
C SER A 20 -18.93 13.88 -23.54
N ALA A 21 -18.62 13.63 -24.81
CA ALA A 21 -18.43 12.27 -25.31
C ALA A 21 -17.18 11.59 -24.73
N SER A 22 -16.07 12.33 -24.56
CA SER A 22 -14.85 11.83 -23.93
C SER A 22 -15.07 11.47 -22.46
N ALA A 23 -15.77 12.32 -21.72
CA ALA A 23 -16.10 12.06 -20.31
C ALA A 23 -17.01 10.82 -20.16
N SER A 24 -17.94 10.61 -21.09
CA SER A 24 -18.84 9.44 -21.06
C SER A 24 -18.12 8.13 -21.34
N VAL A 25 -17.12 8.13 -22.22
CA VAL A 25 -16.31 6.94 -22.53
C VAL A 25 -15.45 6.54 -21.33
N HIS A 26 -14.85 7.49 -20.64
CA HIS A 26 -14.07 7.21 -19.42
C HIS A 26 -14.94 6.67 -18.28
N ALA A 27 -16.10 7.27 -18.04
CA ALA A 27 -17.03 6.79 -17.01
C ALA A 27 -17.56 5.37 -17.33
N GLN A 28 -17.79 5.07 -18.59
CA GLN A 28 -18.25 3.75 -19.01
C GLN A 28 -17.16 2.67 -18.88
N SER A 29 -15.88 3.02 -19.10
CA SER A 29 -14.78 2.08 -18.85
C SER A 29 -14.63 1.76 -17.38
N GLN A 30 -14.68 2.74 -16.51
CA GLN A 30 -14.57 2.55 -15.05
C GLN A 30 -15.67 1.64 -14.48
N TRP A 31 -16.91 1.72 -14.96
CA TRP A 31 -17.99 0.82 -14.55
C TRP A 31 -17.77 -0.62 -15.01
N VAL A 32 -17.29 -0.80 -16.22
CA VAL A 32 -16.95 -2.13 -16.75
C VAL A 32 -15.83 -2.75 -15.94
N ASP A 33 -14.79 -1.98 -15.61
CA ASP A 33 -13.69 -2.42 -14.75
C ASP A 33 -14.22 -2.86 -13.37
N LYS A 34 -14.97 -2.01 -12.70
CA LYS A 34 -15.54 -2.29 -11.37
C LYS A 34 -16.41 -3.54 -11.34
N VAL A 35 -17.21 -3.79 -12.36
CA VAL A 35 -18.07 -4.99 -12.40
C VAL A 35 -17.29 -6.24 -12.77
N THR A 36 -16.40 -6.15 -13.77
CA THR A 36 -15.67 -7.31 -14.28
C THR A 36 -14.58 -7.75 -13.31
N LEU A 37 -13.89 -6.80 -12.68
CA LEU A 37 -12.81 -7.06 -11.73
C LEU A 37 -13.30 -7.08 -10.27
N TYR A 38 -14.61 -7.04 -10.04
CA TYR A 38 -15.18 -7.02 -8.70
C TYR A 38 -14.68 -8.18 -7.83
N PHE A 39 -14.79 -9.39 -8.32
CA PHE A 39 -14.37 -10.56 -7.55
C PHE A 39 -12.86 -10.61 -7.29
N PRO A 40 -11.99 -10.40 -8.30
CA PRO A 40 -10.55 -10.28 -8.04
C PRO A 40 -10.20 -9.20 -7.01
N ASN A 41 -10.78 -8.01 -7.10
CA ASN A 41 -10.53 -6.93 -6.16
C ASN A 41 -10.91 -7.33 -4.73
N ARG A 42 -12.11 -7.89 -4.51
CA ARG A 42 -12.54 -8.37 -3.18
C ARG A 42 -11.60 -9.44 -2.60
N VAL A 43 -11.05 -10.30 -3.41
CA VAL A 43 -10.05 -11.28 -2.93
C VAL A 43 -8.76 -10.58 -2.52
N LEU A 44 -8.30 -9.60 -3.29
CA LEU A 44 -7.08 -8.85 -2.96
C LEU A 44 -7.25 -8.01 -1.70
N ASP A 45 -8.36 -7.29 -1.55
CA ASP A 45 -8.64 -6.51 -0.34
C ASP A 45 -8.65 -7.39 0.92
N LEU A 46 -9.26 -8.58 0.83
CA LEU A 46 -9.22 -9.54 1.95
C LEU A 46 -7.80 -10.05 2.25
N LEU A 47 -6.97 -10.16 1.24
CA LEU A 47 -5.56 -10.52 1.44
C LEU A 47 -4.78 -9.35 2.06
N ASP A 48 -5.07 -8.12 1.73
CA ASP A 48 -4.37 -6.95 2.25
C ASP A 48 -4.73 -6.60 3.71
N VAL A 49 -5.79 -7.21 4.26
CA VAL A 49 -6.15 -7.09 5.67
C VAL A 49 -5.02 -7.49 6.63
N PHE A 50 -4.11 -8.38 6.25
CA PHE A 50 -3.04 -8.86 7.13
C PHE A 50 -1.70 -8.95 6.40
N SER A 51 -0.62 -8.84 7.17
CA SER A 51 0.75 -9.13 6.74
C SER A 51 1.32 -10.33 7.47
N LEU A 52 2.15 -11.10 6.78
CA LEU A 52 2.92 -12.20 7.35
C LEU A 52 4.28 -12.27 6.65
N ASN A 53 5.33 -11.92 7.37
CA ASN A 53 6.69 -12.05 6.89
C ASN A 53 7.42 -13.12 7.72
N ILE A 54 8.05 -14.07 7.07
CA ILE A 54 8.83 -15.13 7.72
C ILE A 54 10.23 -15.06 7.16
N GLY A 55 11.22 -14.96 8.05
CA GLY A 55 12.62 -14.83 7.67
C GLY A 55 13.51 -15.92 8.25
N VAL A 56 14.60 -16.18 7.53
CA VAL A 56 15.68 -17.06 7.94
C VAL A 56 16.99 -16.31 7.82
N GLY A 57 17.78 -16.31 8.89
CA GLY A 57 19.06 -15.62 8.98
C GLY A 57 19.37 -15.19 10.40
N LEU A 58 20.43 -14.44 10.59
CA LEU A 58 20.81 -13.98 11.93
C LEU A 58 19.84 -12.90 12.41
N THR A 59 19.19 -13.16 13.53
CA THR A 59 18.19 -12.26 14.07
C THR A 59 18.07 -12.35 15.60
N ALA A 60 17.87 -11.19 16.22
CA ALA A 60 17.56 -11.06 17.65
C ALA A 60 16.73 -9.79 17.83
N HIS A 61 15.41 -9.91 17.74
CA HIS A 61 14.51 -8.78 17.94
C HIS A 61 13.16 -9.22 18.53
N ALA A 62 12.48 -8.29 19.15
CA ALA A 62 11.08 -8.42 19.52
C ALA A 62 10.42 -7.05 19.52
N SER A 63 9.25 -6.92 18.92
CA SER A 63 8.44 -5.70 19.00
C SER A 63 6.94 -6.00 19.05
N LEU A 64 6.21 -5.07 19.64
CA LEU A 64 4.74 -5.02 19.61
C LEU A 64 4.33 -3.60 19.24
N ARG A 65 3.34 -3.47 18.35
CA ARG A 65 2.80 -2.20 17.89
C ARG A 65 1.28 -2.20 17.84
N ALA A 66 0.70 -1.12 18.31
CA ALA A 66 -0.71 -0.80 18.11
C ALA A 66 -0.90 0.20 16.94
N THR A 67 0.13 0.91 16.62
CA THR A 67 0.42 1.69 15.41
C THR A 67 1.93 1.91 15.39
N HIS A 68 2.51 2.40 14.33
CA HIS A 68 3.95 2.75 14.35
C HIS A 68 4.28 3.92 15.28
N GLU A 69 3.29 4.75 15.66
CA GLU A 69 3.46 5.75 16.73
C GLU A 69 3.50 5.14 18.13
N LEU A 70 2.86 3.99 18.30
CA LEU A 70 2.77 3.27 19.58
C LEU A 70 3.41 1.89 19.46
N GLU A 71 4.70 1.87 19.16
CA GLU A 71 5.49 0.66 19.07
C GLU A 71 6.50 0.60 20.22
N ILE A 72 6.67 -0.59 20.79
CA ILE A 72 7.70 -0.87 21.78
C ILE A 72 8.47 -2.12 21.40
N GLY A 73 9.79 -2.02 21.39
CA GLY A 73 10.65 -3.15 21.11
C GLY A 73 11.86 -2.76 20.28
N GLY A 74 12.54 -3.77 19.75
CA GLY A 74 13.71 -3.54 18.91
C GLY A 74 14.60 -4.76 18.78
N GLY A 75 15.67 -4.58 18.04
CA GLY A 75 16.70 -5.57 17.83
C GLY A 75 17.38 -5.45 16.46
N ILE A 76 18.00 -6.52 16.05
CA ILE A 76 18.77 -6.60 14.81
C ILE A 76 18.29 -7.76 13.95
N ALA A 77 18.38 -7.60 12.64
CA ALA A 77 18.10 -8.66 11.70
C ALA A 77 19.01 -8.60 10.47
N THR A 78 19.46 -9.76 10.02
CA THR A 78 20.09 -9.97 8.72
C THR A 78 19.52 -11.27 8.17
N THR A 79 18.43 -11.18 7.42
CA THR A 79 17.58 -12.32 7.06
C THR A 79 17.18 -12.29 5.60
N ALA A 80 16.92 -13.46 5.05
CA ALA A 80 16.15 -13.62 3.84
C ALA A 80 14.70 -13.92 4.23
N GLN A 81 13.76 -13.15 3.71
CA GLN A 81 12.34 -13.21 4.08
C GLN A 81 11.48 -13.66 2.91
N MET A 82 10.47 -14.46 3.22
CA MET A 82 9.25 -14.56 2.45
C MET A 82 8.33 -13.43 2.93
N VAL A 83 7.91 -12.60 2.00
CA VAL A 83 7.14 -11.38 2.26
C VAL A 83 5.72 -11.57 1.74
N LYS A 84 4.74 -11.41 2.61
CA LYS A 84 3.35 -11.09 2.31
C LYS A 84 3.01 -9.88 3.16
N ASP A 85 2.99 -8.72 2.54
CA ASP A 85 2.92 -7.45 3.24
C ASP A 85 1.81 -6.56 2.68
N TYR A 86 1.56 -5.45 3.36
CA TYR A 86 0.64 -4.39 3.00
C TYR A 86 0.78 -3.97 1.53
N ASN A 87 -0.31 -3.50 0.94
CA ASN A 87 -0.34 -2.92 -0.41
C ASN A 87 0.19 -3.90 -1.47
N ARG A 88 -0.36 -5.12 -1.46
CA ARG A 88 -0.12 -6.18 -2.47
C ARG A 88 1.36 -6.55 -2.64
N GLN A 89 2.13 -6.48 -1.57
CA GLN A 89 3.51 -6.90 -1.57
C GLN A 89 3.63 -8.41 -1.31
N TYR A 90 4.18 -9.11 -2.29
CA TYR A 90 4.42 -10.56 -2.21
C TYR A 90 5.78 -10.89 -2.80
N GLY A 91 6.52 -11.80 -2.19
CA GLY A 91 7.74 -12.27 -2.79
C GLY A 91 8.81 -12.69 -1.80
N PHE A 92 10.04 -12.49 -2.20
CA PHE A 92 11.23 -12.73 -1.38
C PHE A 92 12.08 -11.47 -1.34
N ALA A 93 12.62 -11.19 -0.18
CA ALA A 93 13.50 -10.05 0.05
C ALA A 93 14.59 -10.39 1.05
N SER A 94 15.68 -9.65 1.07
CA SER A 94 16.58 -9.59 2.20
C SER A 94 16.23 -8.41 3.08
N ARG A 95 16.32 -8.60 4.41
CA ARG A 95 16.21 -7.55 5.41
C ARG A 95 17.50 -7.45 6.20
N ASN A 96 18.01 -6.24 6.39
CA ASN A 96 19.24 -6.00 7.14
C ASN A 96 19.14 -4.72 7.94
N GLY A 97 19.63 -4.74 9.18
CA GLY A 97 19.73 -3.56 10.00
C GLY A 97 19.27 -3.74 11.45
N TYR A 98 18.99 -2.61 12.09
CA TYR A 98 18.45 -2.56 13.45
C TYR A 98 17.22 -1.67 13.54
N TYR A 99 16.41 -1.94 14.53
CA TYR A 99 15.25 -1.14 14.92
C TYR A 99 15.17 -1.06 16.44
N SER A 100 14.80 0.10 16.96
CA SER A 100 14.47 0.32 18.37
C SER A 100 13.36 1.35 18.46
N GLY A 101 12.24 1.00 19.07
CA GLY A 101 11.08 1.86 19.23
C GLY A 101 10.62 1.92 20.70
N ALA A 102 10.21 3.11 21.14
CA ALA A 102 9.62 3.35 22.44
C ALA A 102 8.52 4.42 22.33
N GLY A 103 7.29 4.00 22.08
CA GLY A 103 6.18 4.90 21.72
C GLY A 103 6.48 5.60 20.41
N PRO A 104 6.35 6.93 20.34
CA PRO A 104 6.59 7.67 19.09
C PRO A 104 8.07 7.85 18.74
N PHE A 105 8.99 7.46 19.62
CA PHE A 105 10.43 7.59 19.38
C PHE A 105 10.99 6.33 18.74
N VAL A 106 11.69 6.51 17.63
CA VAL A 106 12.36 5.45 16.89
C VAL A 106 13.82 5.79 16.65
N SER A 107 14.66 4.76 16.73
CA SER A 107 16.03 4.76 16.19
C SER A 107 16.17 3.52 15.33
N THR A 108 16.40 3.71 14.05
CA THR A 108 16.44 2.62 13.09
C THR A 108 17.39 2.91 11.94
N ASN A 109 18.04 1.88 11.47
CA ASN A 109 18.70 1.83 10.16
C ASN A 109 18.40 0.46 9.58
N MET A 110 17.29 0.36 8.88
CA MET A 110 16.76 -0.88 8.35
C MET A 110 16.60 -0.77 6.83
N GLU A 111 17.08 -1.75 6.11
CA GLU A 111 16.85 -1.85 4.68
C GLU A 111 16.17 -3.16 4.31
N ARG A 112 15.37 -3.11 3.27
CA ARG A 112 14.83 -4.28 2.58
C ARG A 112 15.15 -4.19 1.10
N ARG A 113 15.74 -5.27 0.57
CA ARG A 113 16.04 -5.39 -0.86
C ARG A 113 15.27 -6.57 -1.44
N PRO A 114 14.32 -6.33 -2.36
CA PRO A 114 13.60 -7.40 -3.04
C PRO A 114 14.55 -8.27 -3.87
N ALA A 115 14.35 -9.58 -3.79
CA ALA A 115 15.03 -10.54 -4.65
C ALA A 115 14.14 -10.93 -5.84
N VAL A 116 12.84 -11.04 -5.62
CA VAL A 116 11.85 -11.47 -6.63
C VAL A 116 10.51 -10.84 -6.33
N LEU A 117 9.82 -10.38 -7.38
CA LEU A 117 8.43 -9.95 -7.43
C LEU A 117 8.11 -8.59 -6.76
N LEU A 118 6.93 -8.49 -6.15
CA LEU A 118 6.24 -7.25 -5.82
C LEU A 118 6.59 -6.68 -4.45
N ALA A 119 7.59 -7.23 -3.74
CA ALA A 119 8.04 -6.64 -2.49
C ALA A 119 8.70 -5.29 -2.75
N LYS A 120 8.36 -4.27 -1.96
CA LYS A 120 8.97 -2.94 -2.10
C LYS A 120 10.34 -2.90 -1.47
N GLU A 121 11.26 -2.24 -2.16
CA GLU A 121 12.55 -1.85 -1.58
C GLU A 121 12.34 -0.65 -0.66
N TYR A 122 13.04 -0.64 0.47
CA TYR A 122 13.12 0.53 1.32
C TYR A 122 14.45 0.60 2.06
N TRP A 123 14.83 1.82 2.39
CA TRP A 123 15.85 2.13 3.39
C TRP A 123 15.26 3.11 4.38
N TRP A 124 15.07 2.66 5.61
CA TRP A 124 14.54 3.47 6.70
C TRP A 124 15.65 3.79 7.69
N ASP A 125 16.18 5.00 7.58
CA ASP A 125 17.21 5.58 8.47
C ASP A 125 16.57 6.75 9.19
N LYS A 126 16.33 6.60 10.49
CA LYS A 126 15.63 7.61 11.28
C LYS A 126 15.99 7.52 12.75
N ASP A 127 16.27 8.71 13.32
CA ASP A 127 16.38 8.94 14.75
C ASP A 127 15.39 10.04 15.17
N GLY A 128 14.44 9.72 16.05
CA GLY A 128 13.48 10.70 16.58
C GLY A 128 12.03 10.29 16.46
N LEU A 129 11.14 11.25 16.24
CA LEU A 129 9.70 11.01 16.19
C LEU A 129 9.29 10.39 14.86
N VAL A 130 8.52 9.32 14.94
CA VAL A 130 7.88 8.72 13.76
C VAL A 130 6.66 9.57 13.34
N SER A 131 6.37 9.60 12.05
CA SER A 131 5.27 10.39 11.49
C SER A 131 4.58 9.62 10.36
N PRO A 132 3.23 9.73 10.23
CA PRO A 132 2.53 9.17 9.06
C PRO A 132 2.99 9.76 7.72
N SER A 133 3.68 10.91 7.74
CA SER A 133 4.26 11.54 6.54
C SER A 133 5.69 11.08 6.23
N ASP A 134 6.26 10.17 6.98
CA ASP A 134 7.54 9.56 6.62
C ASP A 134 7.37 8.73 5.33
N GLU A 135 8.36 8.78 4.47
CA GLU A 135 8.34 8.17 3.14
C GLU A 135 7.94 6.68 3.17
N ILE A 136 8.38 5.97 4.20
CA ILE A 136 8.10 4.54 4.39
C ILE A 136 6.61 4.22 4.63
N PHE A 137 5.80 5.21 5.05
CA PHE A 137 4.37 5.07 5.35
C PHE A 137 3.47 5.75 4.32
N LEU A 138 4.01 6.34 3.26
CA LEU A 138 3.19 7.02 2.25
C LEU A 138 2.25 6.03 1.55
N PRO A 139 0.98 6.39 1.37
CA PRO A 139 0.05 5.57 0.60
C PRO A 139 0.61 5.24 -0.79
N LYS A 140 0.44 4.02 -1.26
CA LYS A 140 0.93 3.51 -2.56
C LYS A 140 2.45 3.41 -2.72
N GLU A 141 3.23 4.33 -2.16
CA GLU A 141 4.70 4.36 -2.30
C GLU A 141 5.42 3.71 -1.13
N GLY A 142 4.91 3.89 0.08
CA GLY A 142 5.46 3.35 1.31
C GLY A 142 5.43 1.82 1.36
N ALA A 143 6.29 1.27 2.18
CA ALA A 143 6.43 -0.17 2.38
C ALA A 143 5.57 -0.70 3.53
N TYR A 144 5.16 0.17 4.46
CA TYR A 144 4.39 -0.19 5.66
C TYR A 144 3.12 0.66 5.79
N ASP A 145 2.11 0.09 6.44
CA ASP A 145 0.94 0.84 6.90
C ASP A 145 1.22 1.46 8.27
N PHE A 146 1.10 2.77 8.38
CA PHE A 146 1.32 3.48 9.65
C PHE A 146 0.37 3.01 10.77
N TRP A 147 -0.86 2.61 10.39
CA TRP A 147 -1.92 2.24 11.31
C TRP A 147 -1.99 0.75 11.64
N GLU A 148 -1.02 -0.04 11.17
CA GLU A 148 -1.02 -1.48 11.41
C GLU A 148 -0.89 -1.83 12.90
N ILE A 149 -1.57 -2.90 13.28
CA ILE A 149 -1.48 -3.50 14.60
C ILE A 149 -0.76 -4.83 14.45
N GLY A 150 0.34 -5.02 15.16
CA GLY A 150 1.11 -6.23 14.96
C GLY A 150 2.26 -6.40 15.92
N GLY A 151 3.16 -7.29 15.54
CA GLY A 151 4.38 -7.54 16.29
C GLY A 151 5.33 -8.44 15.52
N SER A 152 6.57 -8.37 15.93
CA SER A 152 7.65 -9.15 15.36
C SER A 152 8.45 -9.88 16.42
N LEU A 153 8.94 -11.06 16.07
CA LEU A 153 9.83 -11.83 16.93
C LEU A 153 10.89 -12.51 16.07
N GLY A 154 12.14 -12.36 16.44
CA GLY A 154 13.28 -13.03 15.82
C GLY A 154 14.23 -13.58 16.88
N LEU A 155 14.51 -14.87 16.80
CA LEU A 155 15.41 -15.56 17.73
C LEU A 155 16.38 -16.48 16.98
N GLY A 156 17.66 -16.11 17.02
CA GLY A 156 18.74 -16.89 16.45
C GLY A 156 18.73 -16.89 14.93
N VAL A 157 18.00 -17.82 14.31
CA VAL A 157 18.01 -18.00 12.85
C VAL A 157 16.63 -17.91 12.20
N ILE A 158 15.59 -17.67 12.97
CA ILE A 158 14.20 -17.57 12.47
C ILE A 158 13.56 -16.30 12.99
N GLU A 159 12.80 -15.66 12.15
CA GLU A 159 11.95 -14.53 12.50
C GLU A 159 10.56 -14.64 11.88
N ALA A 160 9.60 -14.00 12.54
CA ALA A 160 8.27 -13.76 12.01
C ALA A 160 7.82 -12.34 12.37
N ASP A 161 7.13 -11.71 11.45
CA ASP A 161 6.41 -10.44 11.62
C ASP A 161 4.97 -10.66 11.18
N VAL A 162 4.02 -10.28 11.99
CA VAL A 162 2.59 -10.42 11.72
C VAL A 162 1.90 -9.13 12.05
N SER A 163 1.08 -8.63 11.13
CA SER A 163 0.26 -7.45 11.38
C SER A 163 -1.12 -7.54 10.74
N ILE A 164 -2.02 -6.71 11.24
CA ILE A 164 -3.38 -6.48 10.73
C ILE A 164 -3.49 -5.01 10.35
N HIS A 165 -4.17 -4.73 9.24
CA HIS A 165 -4.34 -3.41 8.68
C HIS A 165 -5.79 -2.94 8.86
N PRO A 166 -6.09 -2.12 9.89
CA PRO A 166 -7.46 -1.67 10.17
C PRO A 166 -8.10 -0.88 9.02
N VAL A 167 -7.30 -0.12 8.27
CA VAL A 167 -7.78 0.64 7.10
C VAL A 167 -8.21 -0.31 5.99
N GLU A 168 -7.43 -1.36 5.73
CA GLU A 168 -7.74 -2.38 4.74
C GLU A 168 -8.98 -3.23 5.13
N ILE A 169 -9.22 -3.44 6.43
CA ILE A 169 -10.47 -4.07 6.89
C ILE A 169 -11.66 -3.20 6.51
N LEU A 170 -11.56 -1.88 6.71
CA LEU A 170 -12.61 -0.95 6.36
C LEU A 170 -12.82 -0.90 4.84
N ASP A 171 -11.72 -0.86 4.08
CA ASP A 171 -11.76 -0.88 2.62
C ASP A 171 -12.42 -2.17 2.10
N ALA A 172 -11.99 -3.33 2.58
CA ALA A 172 -12.58 -4.62 2.22
C ALA A 172 -14.11 -4.66 2.48
N VAL A 173 -14.58 -4.11 3.61
CA VAL A 173 -16.01 -4.03 3.93
C VAL A 173 -16.74 -3.07 2.98
N LEU A 174 -16.20 -1.87 2.74
CA LEU A 174 -16.82 -0.87 1.87
C LEU A 174 -16.76 -1.28 0.40
N GLY A 175 -15.74 -2.02 0.02
CA GLY A 175 -15.58 -2.57 -1.30
C GLY A 175 -16.74 -3.48 -1.73
N PHE A 176 -17.41 -4.18 -0.80
CA PHE A 176 -18.66 -4.90 -1.12
C PHE A 176 -19.76 -3.96 -1.63
N PHE A 177 -19.69 -2.68 -1.33
CA PHE A 177 -20.59 -1.63 -1.81
C PHE A 177 -20.00 -0.80 -2.95
N PHE A 178 -18.94 -1.29 -3.61
CA PHE A 178 -18.20 -0.59 -4.68
C PHE A 178 -17.54 0.73 -4.24
N ILE A 179 -17.24 0.87 -2.96
CA ILE A 179 -16.52 2.01 -2.39
C ILE A 179 -15.09 1.54 -2.12
N ASP A 180 -14.14 2.12 -2.82
CA ASP A 180 -12.70 1.90 -2.67
C ASP A 180 -12.12 3.15 -2.01
N ILE A 181 -11.65 3.02 -0.76
CA ILE A 181 -11.09 4.15 0.02
C ILE A 181 -9.57 4.21 -0.07
N THR A 182 -8.91 3.12 -0.41
CA THR A 182 -7.46 3.04 -0.59
C THR A 182 -7.05 3.37 -2.03
N ASP A 183 -8.04 3.40 -2.97
CA ASP A 183 -7.85 3.68 -4.40
C ASP A 183 -6.80 2.74 -5.02
N ASP A 184 -6.92 1.45 -4.69
CA ASP A 184 -6.00 0.40 -5.12
C ASP A 184 -6.69 -0.71 -5.94
N ASP A 185 -8.00 -0.60 -6.19
CA ASP A 185 -8.76 -1.51 -7.03
C ASP A 185 -8.09 -1.70 -8.41
N LEU A 186 -7.99 -2.95 -8.85
CA LEU A 186 -7.49 -3.27 -10.18
C LEU A 186 -8.39 -2.66 -11.25
N THR A 187 -7.76 -2.13 -12.28
CA THR A 187 -8.38 -1.67 -13.51
C THR A 187 -7.78 -2.41 -14.70
N PHE A 188 -8.43 -2.40 -15.87
CA PHE A 188 -7.83 -2.99 -17.06
C PHE A 188 -6.54 -2.30 -17.50
N GLU A 189 -6.26 -1.11 -17.01
CA GLU A 189 -4.99 -0.42 -17.27
C GLU A 189 -3.81 -1.11 -16.58
N ASN A 190 -4.03 -1.78 -15.46
CA ASN A 190 -2.99 -2.53 -14.75
C ASN A 190 -2.49 -3.76 -15.51
N PHE A 191 -3.19 -4.17 -16.57
CA PHE A 191 -2.84 -5.35 -17.40
C PHE A 191 -2.27 -4.99 -18.77
N ARG A 192 -2.02 -3.72 -19.03
CA ARG A 192 -1.40 -3.21 -20.27
C ARG A 192 0.07 -2.90 -20.05
#